data_4ec27a57cfb4808885376296a0c51d94
#
_entry.id   4ec27a57cfb4808885376296a0c51d94
#
_cell.length_a   1.000
_cell.length_b   1.000
_cell.length_c   1.000
_cell.angle_alpha   90.00
_cell.angle_beta   90.00
_cell.angle_gamma   90.00
#
_symmetry.space_group_name_H-M   'P 1'
#
loop_
_entity.id
_entity.type
_entity.pdbx_description
1 polymer ?
#
loop_
_entity_poly.entity_id
_entity_poly.type
_entity_poly.pdbx_seq_one_letter_code
_entity_poly.pdbx_strand_id
1 'polypeptide(L)'
;KVHSPHKSVTPVPPGKSHKLKRSHFMSVAGQTIVLDNGASHIKAGFAGIDDPKFSMANVVGRPKRETFRRLVGNDATNIDLVGDFSQLLYSRPFEKGYLTNWQLQTEVWDRVFSQDYLNIDPTATTLLVTEPPRNLPRFKAEMDQVVFEYYGFDSYARTTTAWLAAQHYVDERPNATFSKAPCRLIVDSGFSFTNVVPVFDEFCMQAATKRVGVGGKAVTNFLKEIISYRHRPMMEEWHVINELKEIGCRVSLDYCLESKKIASLASSKYLLPDFRTVHKGKLLSSPNASSSGGSSSSSSSSSSSSSSSSS
;
A
#
# COMPACT_ATOMS: atom_id res chain seq x y z
N LYS A 1 38.31 -12.20 10.73
CA LYS A 1 37.20 -12.58 11.62
C LYS A 1 36.56 -11.30 12.14
N VAL A 2 35.51 -10.83 11.53
CA VAL A 2 34.69 -9.71 12.01
C VAL A 2 33.34 -10.29 12.40
N HIS A 3 33.08 -10.34 13.70
CA HIS A 3 31.81 -10.70 14.26
C HIS A 3 30.86 -9.49 14.10
N SER A 4 29.86 -9.60 13.24
CA SER A 4 28.72 -8.69 13.26
C SER A 4 27.71 -9.16 14.33
N PRO A 5 27.16 -8.26 15.14
CA PRO A 5 26.20 -8.63 16.17
C PRO A 5 24.88 -9.06 15.52
N HIS A 6 24.44 -10.27 15.83
CA HIS A 6 23.10 -10.74 15.57
C HIS A 6 22.10 -9.83 16.30
N LYS A 7 21.34 -9.01 15.56
CA LYS A 7 20.16 -8.37 16.13
C LYS A 7 19.14 -9.46 16.49
N SER A 8 18.94 -9.66 17.77
CA SER A 8 17.92 -10.53 18.31
C SER A 8 16.54 -10.04 17.84
N VAL A 9 15.81 -10.91 17.15
CA VAL A 9 14.39 -10.72 16.86
C VAL A 9 13.67 -10.78 18.20
N THR A 10 13.01 -9.70 18.57
CA THR A 10 12.18 -9.66 19.77
C THR A 10 11.04 -10.67 19.63
N PRO A 11 10.89 -11.61 20.59
CA PRO A 11 9.75 -12.52 20.60
C PRO A 11 8.42 -11.75 20.71
N VAL A 12 7.37 -12.29 20.15
CA VAL A 12 5.99 -11.83 20.39
C VAL A 12 5.79 -11.82 21.91
N PRO A 13 5.42 -10.67 22.52
CA PRO A 13 5.26 -10.59 23.95
C PRO A 13 4.17 -11.56 24.41
N PRO A 14 4.40 -12.35 25.47
CA PRO A 14 3.36 -13.21 26.00
C PRO A 14 2.24 -12.36 26.61
N GLY A 15 1.06 -12.45 26.02
CA GLY A 15 -0.21 -12.23 26.69
C GLY A 15 -0.49 -10.86 27.26
N LYS A 16 -0.94 -9.95 26.42
CA LYS A 16 -2.12 -9.15 26.73
C LYS A 16 -3.10 -9.38 25.60
N SER A 17 -3.95 -10.39 25.75
CA SER A 17 -5.16 -10.50 24.95
C SER A 17 -5.97 -9.24 25.24
N HIS A 18 -5.83 -8.22 24.39
CA HIS A 18 -6.82 -7.17 24.31
C HIS A 18 -8.07 -7.90 23.80
N LYS A 19 -8.89 -8.37 24.73
CA LYS A 19 -10.25 -8.76 24.43
C LYS A 19 -10.91 -7.54 23.83
N LEU A 20 -10.94 -7.47 22.50
CA LEU A 20 -11.80 -6.57 21.76
C LEU A 20 -13.18 -6.72 22.39
N LYS A 21 -13.72 -5.63 22.93
CA LYS A 21 -15.01 -5.66 23.59
C LYS A 21 -16.02 -6.18 22.58
N ARG A 22 -16.58 -7.33 22.84
CA ARG A 22 -17.51 -8.12 22.00
C ARG A 22 -18.84 -7.44 21.69
N SER A 23 -19.00 -6.15 21.99
CA SER A 23 -20.24 -5.41 21.84
C SER A 23 -20.31 -4.78 20.44
N HIS A 24 -21.24 -5.27 19.63
CA HIS A 24 -21.73 -4.74 18.34
C HIS A 24 -20.98 -5.12 17.06
N PHE A 25 -20.40 -6.31 16.97
CA PHE A 25 -20.04 -6.84 15.65
C PHE A 25 -21.28 -7.41 14.95
N MET A 26 -21.67 -6.84 13.82
CA MET A 26 -22.62 -7.48 12.91
C MET A 26 -21.84 -8.54 12.10
N SER A 27 -21.49 -9.67 12.74
CA SER A 27 -20.86 -10.77 12.05
C SER A 27 -21.92 -11.55 11.27
N VAL A 28 -21.84 -11.53 9.95
CA VAL A 28 -22.47 -12.55 9.13
C VAL A 28 -21.56 -13.75 9.19
N ALA A 29 -21.96 -14.80 9.89
CA ALA A 29 -21.20 -16.03 10.01
C ALA A 29 -20.85 -16.59 8.62
N GLY A 30 -19.56 -16.94 8.41
CA GLY A 30 -19.07 -17.46 7.14
C GLY A 30 -18.56 -16.40 6.15
N GLN A 31 -18.40 -15.12 6.56
CA GLN A 31 -17.87 -14.09 5.69
C GLN A 31 -16.36 -14.27 5.48
N THR A 32 -15.90 -14.17 4.23
CA THR A 32 -14.47 -14.20 3.89
C THR A 32 -13.97 -12.78 3.63
N ILE A 33 -12.89 -12.39 4.29
CA ILE A 33 -12.16 -11.16 4.01
C ILE A 33 -10.90 -11.45 3.22
N VAL A 34 -10.57 -10.54 2.32
CA VAL A 34 -9.33 -10.54 1.55
C VAL A 34 -8.45 -9.40 2.04
N LEU A 35 -7.23 -9.75 2.46
CA LEU A 35 -6.25 -8.81 2.99
C LEU A 35 -4.99 -8.84 2.13
N ASP A 36 -4.78 -7.81 1.33
CA ASP A 36 -3.50 -7.59 0.66
C ASP A 36 -2.56 -6.87 1.63
N ASN A 37 -1.70 -7.66 2.29
CA ASN A 37 -0.79 -7.16 3.33
C ASN A 37 0.50 -6.60 2.72
N GLY A 38 0.39 -5.47 2.02
CA GLY A 38 1.51 -4.81 1.34
C GLY A 38 2.44 -4.05 2.29
N ALA A 39 3.73 -3.93 1.93
CA ALA A 39 4.73 -3.22 2.72
C ALA A 39 4.53 -1.69 2.79
N SER A 40 3.81 -1.10 1.85
CA SER A 40 3.46 0.32 1.85
C SER A 40 2.04 0.56 2.32
N HIS A 41 1.08 -0.15 1.74
CA HIS A 41 -0.35 -0.05 2.03
C HIS A 41 -0.95 -1.43 2.22
N ILE A 42 -1.91 -1.51 3.10
CA ILE A 42 -2.83 -2.64 3.23
C ILE A 42 -4.09 -2.30 2.45
N LYS A 43 -4.55 -3.23 1.63
CA LYS A 43 -5.86 -3.15 0.99
C LYS A 43 -6.71 -4.29 1.54
N ALA A 44 -7.92 -3.98 1.94
CA ALA A 44 -8.79 -4.99 2.51
C ALA A 44 -10.24 -4.80 2.07
N GLY A 45 -10.94 -5.91 1.94
CA GLY A 45 -12.34 -5.95 1.54
C GLY A 45 -12.94 -7.33 1.77
N PHE A 46 -14.15 -7.52 1.30
CA PHE A 46 -14.89 -8.77 1.41
C PHE A 46 -14.83 -9.54 0.10
N ALA A 47 -14.72 -10.86 0.18
CA ALA A 47 -14.75 -11.71 -1.00
C ALA A 47 -16.09 -11.56 -1.75
N GLY A 48 -16.03 -11.53 -3.09
CA GLY A 48 -17.20 -11.34 -3.96
C GLY A 48 -17.54 -9.87 -4.22
N ILE A 49 -16.73 -8.93 -3.75
CA ILE A 49 -16.84 -7.50 -4.06
C ILE A 49 -15.61 -7.12 -4.89
N ASP A 50 -15.81 -6.42 -6.01
CA ASP A 50 -14.77 -6.13 -7.00
C ASP A 50 -13.69 -5.20 -6.45
N ASP A 51 -14.07 -4.19 -5.66
CA ASP A 51 -13.16 -3.21 -5.10
C ASP A 51 -12.83 -3.47 -3.62
N PRO A 52 -11.61 -3.19 -3.17
CA PRO A 52 -11.29 -3.20 -1.75
C PRO A 52 -12.12 -2.13 -1.02
N LYS A 53 -12.64 -2.48 0.17
CA LYS A 53 -13.40 -1.53 0.99
C LYS A 53 -12.59 -0.28 1.34
N PHE A 54 -11.27 -0.45 1.52
CA PHE A 54 -10.33 0.66 1.75
C PHE A 54 -8.89 0.28 1.42
N SER A 55 -8.06 1.32 1.33
CA SER A 55 -6.60 1.24 1.32
C SER A 55 -6.05 2.05 2.49
N MET A 56 -5.17 1.47 3.29
CA MET A 56 -4.57 2.08 4.47
C MET A 56 -3.06 1.97 4.44
N ALA A 57 -2.36 3.04 4.83
CA ALA A 57 -0.91 3.02 4.95
C ALA A 57 -0.44 1.99 5.98
N ASN A 58 0.50 1.12 5.62
CA ASN A 58 1.07 0.13 6.55
C ASN A 58 2.23 0.75 7.33
N VAL A 59 1.88 1.60 8.28
CA VAL A 59 2.82 2.42 9.03
C VAL A 59 2.26 2.78 10.41
N VAL A 60 3.17 2.94 11.37
CA VAL A 60 2.88 3.55 12.67
C VAL A 60 3.75 4.78 12.82
N GLY A 61 3.13 5.94 12.99
CA GLY A 61 3.75 7.22 13.25
C GLY A 61 3.86 7.50 14.75
N ARG A 62 4.99 8.07 15.18
CA ARG A 62 5.20 8.53 16.55
C ARG A 62 5.73 9.95 16.52
N PRO A 63 5.00 10.93 17.10
CA PRO A 63 5.52 12.29 17.22
C PRO A 63 6.79 12.32 18.08
N LYS A 64 7.81 13.06 17.65
CA LYS A 64 9.10 13.18 18.36
C LYS A 64 8.95 13.76 19.76
N ARG A 65 7.97 14.66 19.95
CA ARG A 65 7.72 15.32 21.25
C ARG A 65 6.73 14.58 22.14
N GLU A 66 5.83 13.78 21.56
CA GLU A 66 4.76 13.06 22.27
C GLU A 66 5.01 11.54 22.11
N THR A 67 5.96 11.01 22.88
CA THR A 67 6.41 9.61 22.70
C THR A 67 5.33 8.56 22.94
N PHE A 68 4.28 8.88 23.68
CA PHE A 68 3.15 7.98 23.99
C PHE A 68 2.06 7.98 22.91
N ARG A 69 1.96 9.07 22.13
CA ARG A 69 0.97 9.16 21.05
C ARG A 69 1.41 8.31 19.87
N ARG A 70 0.51 7.47 19.39
CA ARG A 70 0.72 6.62 18.21
C ARG A 70 -0.35 6.92 17.18
N LEU A 71 0.06 7.15 15.96
CA LEU A 71 -0.79 7.37 14.81
C LEU A 71 -0.66 6.15 13.90
N VAL A 72 -1.74 5.43 13.66
CA VAL A 72 -1.73 4.16 12.96
C VAL A 72 -2.38 4.29 11.59
N GLY A 73 -1.73 3.77 10.58
CA GLY A 73 -2.29 3.74 9.23
C GLY A 73 -2.46 5.13 8.63
N ASN A 74 -3.65 5.43 8.15
CA ASN A 74 -3.95 6.72 7.52
C ASN A 74 -3.86 7.92 8.46
N ASP A 75 -4.01 7.71 9.79
CA ASP A 75 -3.82 8.78 10.76
C ASP A 75 -2.38 9.31 10.73
N ALA A 76 -1.39 8.44 10.48
CA ALA A 76 0.02 8.83 10.36
C ALA A 76 0.34 9.57 9.04
N THR A 77 -0.55 9.54 8.07
CA THR A 77 -0.42 10.22 6.78
C THR A 77 -1.40 11.39 6.61
N ASN A 78 -2.24 11.64 7.62
CA ASN A 78 -3.20 12.73 7.62
C ASN A 78 -2.55 14.00 8.18
N ILE A 79 -2.44 15.04 7.34
CA ILE A 79 -1.81 16.32 7.71
C ILE A 79 -2.55 17.03 8.86
N ASP A 80 -3.87 16.91 8.90
CA ASP A 80 -4.68 17.55 9.94
C ASP A 80 -4.43 16.95 11.34
N LEU A 81 -4.04 15.66 11.38
CA LEU A 81 -3.70 14.97 12.62
C LEU A 81 -2.23 15.10 13.01
N VAL A 82 -1.36 15.18 12.02
CA VAL A 82 0.10 15.23 12.19
C VAL A 82 0.59 16.67 12.34
N GLY A 83 0.03 17.58 11.56
CA GLY A 83 0.44 18.99 11.49
C GLY A 83 1.76 19.19 10.73
N ASP A 84 2.82 18.53 11.16
CA ASP A 84 4.16 18.62 10.55
C ASP A 84 4.79 17.24 10.46
N PHE A 85 4.94 16.72 9.24
CA PHE A 85 5.52 15.39 8.99
C PHE A 85 7.01 15.29 9.37
N SER A 86 7.74 16.40 9.45
CA SER A 86 9.14 16.41 9.90
C SER A 86 9.29 16.04 11.38
N GLN A 87 8.22 16.22 12.17
CA GLN A 87 8.16 15.87 13.58
C GLN A 87 7.68 14.45 13.85
N LEU A 88 7.43 13.65 12.80
CA LEU A 88 6.92 12.29 12.94
C LEU A 88 8.00 11.25 12.61
N LEU A 89 8.19 10.30 13.50
CA LEU A 89 9.00 9.11 13.26
C LEU A 89 8.11 8.02 12.68
N TYR A 90 8.40 7.61 11.45
CA TYR A 90 7.68 6.54 10.78
C TYR A 90 8.33 5.18 11.04
N SER A 91 7.54 4.23 11.47
CA SER A 91 7.95 2.83 11.62
C SER A 91 7.07 1.94 10.78
N ARG A 92 7.68 1.07 9.98
CA ARG A 92 6.97 0.10 9.14
C ARG A 92 7.23 -1.31 9.65
N PRO A 93 6.22 -2.20 9.58
CA PRO A 93 6.38 -3.59 9.99
C PRO A 93 7.25 -4.42 9.04
N PHE A 94 7.46 -3.93 7.80
CA PHE A 94 8.21 -4.62 6.76
C PHE A 94 9.64 -4.12 6.62
N GLU A 95 10.59 -5.06 6.59
CA GLU A 95 11.97 -4.79 6.23
C GLU A 95 12.37 -5.62 5.00
N LYS A 96 12.92 -4.95 3.97
CA LYS A 96 13.28 -5.59 2.69
C LYS A 96 12.17 -6.47 2.10
N GLY A 97 10.91 -6.03 2.26
CA GLY A 97 9.73 -6.70 1.73
C GLY A 97 9.26 -7.95 2.48
N TYR A 98 9.84 -8.23 3.63
CA TYR A 98 9.37 -9.27 4.55
C TYR A 98 8.78 -8.65 5.80
N LEU A 99 7.73 -9.25 6.30
CA LEU A 99 7.12 -8.87 7.58
C LEU A 99 8.02 -9.36 8.73
N THR A 100 8.70 -8.41 9.39
CA THR A 100 9.69 -8.70 10.43
C THR A 100 9.29 -8.17 11.80
N ASN A 101 8.34 -7.24 11.86
CA ASN A 101 7.89 -6.64 13.11
C ASN A 101 6.38 -6.84 13.31
N TRP A 102 6.05 -7.93 13.97
CA TRP A 102 4.67 -8.29 14.29
C TRP A 102 4.01 -7.33 15.26
N GLN A 103 4.77 -6.73 16.19
CA GLN A 103 4.21 -5.78 17.13
C GLN A 103 3.60 -4.55 16.41
N LEU A 104 4.31 -4.03 15.41
CA LEU A 104 3.78 -2.94 14.59
C LEU A 104 2.65 -3.42 13.68
N GLN A 105 2.77 -4.64 13.15
CA GLN A 105 1.75 -5.18 12.25
C GLN A 105 0.43 -5.44 12.95
N THR A 106 0.44 -5.94 14.17
CA THR A 106 -0.78 -6.14 14.94
C THR A 106 -1.46 -4.82 15.26
N GLU A 107 -0.73 -3.75 15.60
CA GLU A 107 -1.33 -2.42 15.77
C GLU A 107 -2.07 -1.94 14.50
N VAL A 108 -1.49 -2.20 13.33
CA VAL A 108 -2.14 -1.84 12.06
C VAL A 108 -3.32 -2.76 11.77
N TRP A 109 -3.21 -4.06 12.01
CA TRP A 109 -4.31 -5.01 11.82
C TRP A 109 -5.47 -4.79 12.78
N ASP A 110 -5.20 -4.43 14.05
CA ASP A 110 -6.23 -4.04 15.01
C ASP A 110 -7.09 -2.87 14.49
N ARG A 111 -6.43 -1.90 13.84
CA ARG A 111 -7.11 -0.79 13.17
C ARG A 111 -7.91 -1.27 11.95
N VAL A 112 -7.34 -2.16 11.12
CA VAL A 112 -8.00 -2.76 9.94
C VAL A 112 -9.28 -3.49 10.34
N PHE A 113 -9.25 -4.28 11.40
CA PHE A 113 -10.39 -5.10 11.85
C PHE A 113 -11.39 -4.34 12.72
N SER A 114 -11.04 -3.10 13.15
CA SER A 114 -11.88 -2.27 14.01
C SER A 114 -13.20 -1.84 13.35
N GLN A 115 -14.09 -1.28 14.17
CA GLN A 115 -15.41 -0.79 13.74
C GLN A 115 -15.33 0.31 12.68
N ASP A 116 -14.25 1.11 12.69
CA ASP A 116 -14.06 2.20 11.75
C ASP A 116 -13.74 1.72 10.32
N TYR A 117 -13.27 0.47 10.18
CA TYR A 117 -12.83 -0.10 8.89
C TYR A 117 -13.63 -1.34 8.49
N LEU A 118 -13.16 -2.53 8.81
CA LEU A 118 -13.86 -3.76 8.40
C LEU A 118 -15.04 -4.09 9.30
N ASN A 119 -14.93 -3.82 10.59
CA ASN A 119 -15.92 -4.16 11.61
C ASN A 119 -16.27 -5.65 11.62
N ILE A 120 -15.27 -6.48 11.82
CA ILE A 120 -15.40 -7.96 11.81
C ILE A 120 -15.09 -8.56 13.17
N ASP A 121 -15.69 -9.74 13.41
CA ASP A 121 -15.27 -10.67 14.47
C ASP A 121 -14.36 -11.74 13.83
N PRO A 122 -13.06 -11.75 14.10
CA PRO A 122 -12.15 -12.75 13.54
C PRO A 122 -12.60 -14.19 13.81
N THR A 123 -13.20 -14.46 14.98
CA THR A 123 -13.61 -15.80 15.40
C THR A 123 -14.77 -16.39 14.56
N ALA A 124 -15.45 -15.56 13.78
CA ALA A 124 -16.55 -15.96 12.89
C ALA A 124 -16.24 -15.68 11.41
N THR A 125 -14.97 -15.38 11.09
CA THR A 125 -14.56 -14.89 9.77
C THR A 125 -13.42 -15.74 9.21
N THR A 126 -13.44 -15.95 7.90
CA THR A 126 -12.33 -16.55 7.13
C THR A 126 -11.40 -15.45 6.62
N LEU A 127 -10.10 -15.64 6.77
CA LEU A 127 -9.07 -14.71 6.28
C LEU A 127 -8.35 -15.28 5.06
N LEU A 128 -8.37 -14.57 3.94
CA LEU A 128 -7.45 -14.77 2.82
C LEU A 128 -6.42 -13.65 2.84
N VAL A 129 -5.12 -13.98 3.02
CA VAL A 129 -4.04 -12.98 3.06
C VAL A 129 -3.04 -13.19 1.93
N THR A 130 -2.52 -12.10 1.38
CA THR A 130 -1.44 -12.16 0.40
C THR A 130 -0.08 -12.29 1.08
N GLU A 131 0.80 -13.07 0.47
CA GLU A 131 2.20 -13.20 0.87
C GLU A 131 3.13 -13.00 -0.34
N PRO A 132 4.39 -12.56 -0.13
CA PRO A 132 5.34 -12.47 -1.22
C PRO A 132 5.70 -13.86 -1.76
N PRO A 133 5.95 -13.98 -3.09
CA PRO A 133 6.46 -15.23 -3.64
C PRO A 133 7.75 -15.67 -2.94
N ARG A 134 7.89 -16.98 -2.71
CA ARG A 134 9.04 -17.57 -2.01
C ARG A 134 9.24 -17.03 -0.59
N ASN A 135 8.12 -16.76 0.12
CA ASN A 135 8.19 -16.37 1.52
C ASN A 135 8.87 -17.45 2.37
N LEU A 136 9.66 -17.03 3.35
CA LEU A 136 10.44 -17.94 4.19
C LEU A 136 9.53 -18.74 5.14
N PRO A 137 9.82 -20.03 5.40
CA PRO A 137 9.00 -20.87 6.26
C PRO A 137 8.77 -20.27 7.66
N ARG A 138 9.79 -19.61 8.22
CA ARG A 138 9.69 -18.94 9.50
C ARG A 138 8.60 -17.85 9.51
N PHE A 139 8.57 -16.97 8.52
CA PHE A 139 7.56 -15.90 8.44
C PHE A 139 6.16 -16.45 8.21
N LYS A 140 6.05 -17.59 7.52
CA LYS A 140 4.78 -18.31 7.39
C LYS A 140 4.28 -18.83 8.72
N ALA A 141 5.15 -19.45 9.50
CA ALA A 141 4.80 -19.99 10.84
C ALA A 141 4.44 -18.86 11.82
N GLU A 142 5.18 -17.75 11.81
CA GLU A 142 4.85 -16.57 12.62
C GLU A 142 3.46 -15.99 12.21
N MET A 143 3.15 -15.95 10.93
CA MET A 143 1.84 -15.51 10.44
C MET A 143 0.72 -16.45 10.93
N ASP A 144 0.92 -17.78 10.81
CA ASP A 144 -0.05 -18.77 11.25
C ASP A 144 -0.35 -18.64 12.76
N GLN A 145 0.70 -18.42 13.55
CA GLN A 145 0.57 -18.21 14.99
C GLN A 145 -0.23 -16.93 15.30
N VAL A 146 0.07 -15.82 14.66
CA VAL A 146 -0.66 -14.57 14.91
C VAL A 146 -2.12 -14.68 14.47
N VAL A 147 -2.39 -15.29 13.33
CA VAL A 147 -3.76 -15.42 12.82
C VAL A 147 -4.61 -16.30 13.72
N PHE A 148 -4.12 -17.46 14.17
CA PHE A 148 -4.89 -18.39 14.97
C PHE A 148 -4.81 -18.12 16.46
N GLU A 149 -3.62 -17.81 17.01
CA GLU A 149 -3.46 -17.69 18.47
C GLU A 149 -3.78 -16.28 18.98
N TYR A 150 -3.41 -15.23 18.20
CA TYR A 150 -3.64 -13.85 18.63
C TYR A 150 -5.04 -13.36 18.25
N TYR A 151 -5.45 -13.53 16.96
CA TYR A 151 -6.75 -13.09 16.48
C TYR A 151 -7.85 -14.13 16.60
N GLY A 152 -7.53 -15.43 16.55
CA GLY A 152 -8.48 -16.53 16.64
C GLY A 152 -9.39 -16.65 15.41
N PHE A 153 -8.88 -16.38 14.20
CA PHE A 153 -9.66 -16.56 12.98
C PHE A 153 -10.18 -17.99 12.87
N ASP A 154 -11.42 -18.14 12.39
CA ASP A 154 -12.06 -19.46 12.18
C ASP A 154 -11.29 -20.28 11.15
N SER A 155 -10.99 -19.68 10.02
CA SER A 155 -10.22 -20.29 8.95
C SER A 155 -9.32 -19.29 8.24
N TYR A 156 -8.28 -19.80 7.58
CA TYR A 156 -7.22 -18.98 7.03
C TYR A 156 -6.59 -19.62 5.80
N ALA A 157 -6.36 -18.80 4.78
CA ALA A 157 -5.62 -19.18 3.56
C ALA A 157 -4.61 -18.12 3.16
N ARG A 158 -3.52 -18.57 2.54
CA ARG A 158 -2.49 -17.70 1.95
C ARG A 158 -2.43 -17.84 0.45
N THR A 159 -2.19 -16.73 -0.23
CA THR A 159 -1.96 -16.71 -1.68
C THR A 159 -0.92 -15.66 -2.06
N THR A 160 -0.46 -15.67 -3.30
CA THR A 160 0.45 -14.63 -3.81
C THR A 160 -0.30 -13.64 -4.68
N THR A 161 0.11 -12.36 -4.61
CA THR A 161 -0.45 -11.30 -5.46
C THR A 161 -0.37 -11.64 -6.95
N ALA A 162 0.73 -12.29 -7.36
CA ALA A 162 0.93 -12.71 -8.75
C ALA A 162 -0.11 -13.75 -9.22
N TRP A 163 -0.49 -14.68 -8.34
CA TRP A 163 -1.53 -15.66 -8.66
C TRP A 163 -2.89 -15.01 -8.82
N LEU A 164 -3.27 -14.14 -7.87
CA LEU A 164 -4.53 -13.39 -7.94
C LEU A 164 -4.61 -12.51 -9.21
N ALA A 165 -3.52 -11.81 -9.54
CA ALA A 165 -3.45 -11.02 -10.76
C ALA A 165 -3.60 -11.86 -12.03
N ALA A 166 -3.04 -13.09 -12.04
CA ALA A 166 -3.19 -14.01 -13.17
C ALA A 166 -4.62 -14.50 -13.34
N GLN A 167 -5.34 -14.77 -12.24
CA GLN A 167 -6.75 -15.18 -12.29
C GLN A 167 -7.64 -14.02 -12.73
N HIS A 168 -7.51 -12.86 -12.11
CA HIS A 168 -8.29 -11.67 -12.45
C HIS A 168 -8.17 -11.31 -13.96
N TYR A 169 -6.98 -11.42 -14.54
CA TYR A 169 -6.78 -11.17 -15.97
C TYR A 169 -7.59 -12.14 -16.86
N VAL A 170 -7.73 -13.40 -16.45
CA VAL A 170 -8.53 -14.41 -17.19
C VAL A 170 -10.01 -14.09 -17.08
N ASP A 171 -10.47 -13.73 -15.88
CA ASP A 171 -11.88 -13.45 -15.62
C ASP A 171 -12.35 -12.19 -16.37
N GLU A 172 -11.56 -11.12 -16.38
CA GLU A 172 -11.90 -9.90 -17.10
C GLU A 172 -11.88 -10.04 -18.62
N ARG A 173 -11.07 -10.94 -19.16
CA ARG A 173 -10.83 -11.08 -20.61
C ARG A 173 -10.92 -12.51 -21.10
N PRO A 174 -12.05 -13.21 -20.90
CA PRO A 174 -12.15 -14.64 -21.22
C PRO A 174 -11.96 -14.95 -22.71
N ASN A 175 -12.21 -13.97 -23.57
CA ASN A 175 -12.08 -14.12 -25.03
C ASN A 175 -10.76 -13.61 -25.61
N ALA A 176 -9.86 -13.06 -24.78
CA ALA A 176 -8.56 -12.62 -25.26
C ALA A 176 -7.68 -13.83 -25.66
N THR A 177 -6.96 -13.70 -26.76
CA THR A 177 -6.06 -14.76 -27.25
C THR A 177 -5.07 -15.20 -26.17
N PHE A 178 -4.64 -14.26 -25.32
CA PHE A 178 -3.69 -14.50 -24.25
C PHE A 178 -4.35 -15.10 -22.99
N SER A 179 -5.66 -15.01 -22.78
CA SER A 179 -6.32 -15.64 -21.63
C SER A 179 -6.30 -17.16 -21.73
N LYS A 180 -6.22 -17.70 -22.94
CA LYS A 180 -6.09 -19.14 -23.22
C LYS A 180 -4.64 -19.60 -23.25
N ALA A 181 -3.66 -18.71 -23.10
CA ALA A 181 -2.27 -19.09 -23.09
C ALA A 181 -1.95 -19.91 -21.83
N PRO A 182 -1.34 -21.08 -21.95
CA PRO A 182 -1.04 -21.94 -20.81
C PRO A 182 0.03 -21.33 -19.92
N CYS A 183 0.85 -20.41 -20.42
CA CYS A 183 1.90 -19.74 -19.67
C CYS A 183 1.74 -18.23 -19.71
N ARG A 184 1.78 -17.62 -18.54
CA ARG A 184 1.69 -16.16 -18.33
C ARG A 184 2.88 -15.70 -17.49
N LEU A 185 3.39 -14.51 -17.78
CA LEU A 185 4.46 -13.90 -17.01
C LEU A 185 3.90 -12.70 -16.26
N ILE A 186 3.83 -12.78 -14.95
CA ILE A 186 3.34 -11.69 -14.08
C ILE A 186 4.56 -10.92 -13.58
N VAL A 187 4.57 -9.61 -13.83
CA VAL A 187 5.55 -8.66 -13.29
C VAL A 187 4.87 -7.85 -12.19
N ASP A 188 5.12 -8.22 -10.95
CA ASP A 188 4.56 -7.58 -9.77
C ASP A 188 5.59 -6.61 -9.19
N SER A 189 5.42 -5.31 -9.51
CA SER A 189 6.30 -4.23 -9.05
C SER A 189 5.69 -3.55 -7.83
N GLY A 190 6.13 -3.94 -6.66
CA GLY A 190 5.65 -3.45 -5.38
C GLY A 190 6.48 -2.30 -4.79
N PHE A 191 6.27 -2.04 -3.50
CA PHE A 191 7.00 -1.02 -2.76
C PHE A 191 8.45 -1.41 -2.49
N SER A 192 8.72 -2.66 -2.12
CA SER A 192 10.05 -3.11 -1.68
C SER A 192 10.87 -3.71 -2.80
N PHE A 193 10.24 -4.43 -3.73
CA PHE A 193 10.90 -5.15 -4.81
C PHE A 193 9.94 -5.43 -5.97
N THR A 194 10.47 -5.88 -7.08
CA THR A 194 9.72 -6.38 -8.23
C THR A 194 9.92 -7.88 -8.37
N ASN A 195 8.84 -8.64 -8.41
CA ASN A 195 8.85 -10.07 -8.68
C ASN A 195 8.43 -10.32 -10.12
N VAL A 196 9.13 -11.24 -10.77
CA VAL A 196 8.77 -11.77 -12.10
C VAL A 196 8.40 -13.23 -11.90
N VAL A 197 7.10 -13.54 -12.01
CA VAL A 197 6.52 -14.82 -11.65
C VAL A 197 5.92 -15.46 -12.89
N PRO A 198 6.50 -16.54 -13.42
CA PRO A 198 5.85 -17.36 -14.44
C PRO A 198 4.69 -18.14 -13.81
N VAL A 199 3.53 -18.07 -14.44
CA VAL A 199 2.34 -18.85 -14.08
C VAL A 199 2.02 -19.77 -15.24
N PHE A 200 2.05 -21.07 -14.99
CA PHE A 200 1.72 -22.10 -15.97
C PHE A 200 0.39 -22.74 -15.55
N ASP A 201 -0.60 -22.69 -16.43
CA ASP A 201 -1.99 -22.98 -16.11
C ASP A 201 -2.42 -22.20 -14.87
N GLU A 202 -2.65 -22.88 -13.75
CA GLU A 202 -3.05 -22.28 -12.48
C GLU A 202 -1.93 -22.25 -11.44
N PHE A 203 -0.70 -22.65 -11.81
CA PHE A 203 0.40 -22.80 -10.86
C PHE A 203 1.48 -21.74 -11.04
N CYS A 204 1.81 -21.03 -9.96
CA CYS A 204 3.00 -20.18 -9.93
C CYS A 204 4.27 -21.02 -9.87
N MET A 205 5.16 -20.86 -10.85
CA MET A 205 6.43 -21.58 -10.91
C MET A 205 7.44 -20.96 -9.93
N GLN A 206 7.39 -21.39 -8.67
CA GLN A 206 8.22 -20.83 -7.59
C GLN A 206 9.73 -20.91 -7.89
N ALA A 207 10.19 -22.02 -8.49
CA ALA A 207 11.60 -22.22 -8.83
C ALA A 207 12.09 -21.24 -9.92
N ALA A 208 11.22 -20.87 -10.85
CA ALA A 208 11.53 -19.95 -11.95
C ALA A 208 11.27 -18.47 -11.59
N THR A 209 10.66 -18.19 -10.44
CA THR A 209 10.40 -16.83 -9.98
C THR A 209 11.70 -16.08 -9.76
N LYS A 210 11.80 -14.88 -10.33
CA LYS A 210 12.93 -13.96 -10.16
C LYS A 210 12.49 -12.74 -9.34
N ARG A 211 13.40 -12.23 -8.51
CA ARG A 211 13.19 -11.01 -7.71
C ARG A 211 14.27 -10.00 -8.03
N VAL A 212 13.84 -8.78 -8.27
CA VAL A 212 14.71 -7.61 -8.44
C VAL A 212 14.52 -6.71 -7.22
N GLY A 213 15.61 -6.29 -6.59
CA GLY A 213 15.60 -5.45 -5.36
C GLY A 213 15.19 -3.99 -5.62
N VAL A 214 14.47 -3.72 -6.70
CA VAL A 214 13.96 -2.39 -7.05
C VAL A 214 12.45 -2.40 -6.91
N GLY A 215 11.93 -1.42 -6.19
CA GLY A 215 10.52 -1.16 -5.99
C GLY A 215 10.29 0.33 -5.73
N GLY A 216 9.07 0.72 -5.40
CA GLY A 216 8.71 2.12 -5.19
C GLY A 216 9.57 2.84 -4.15
N LYS A 217 10.01 2.14 -3.10
CA LYS A 217 10.92 2.69 -2.07
C LYS A 217 12.29 3.05 -2.65
N ALA A 218 12.85 2.19 -3.50
CA ALA A 218 14.15 2.44 -4.13
C ALA A 218 14.09 3.67 -5.06
N VAL A 219 13.01 3.78 -5.84
CA VAL A 219 12.78 4.94 -6.73
C VAL A 219 12.62 6.23 -5.93
N THR A 220 11.86 6.21 -4.81
CA THR A 220 11.72 7.38 -3.92
C THR A 220 13.07 7.77 -3.31
N ASN A 221 13.87 6.81 -2.85
CA ASN A 221 15.19 7.09 -2.29
C ASN A 221 16.13 7.68 -3.33
N PHE A 222 16.12 7.16 -4.55
CA PHE A 222 16.93 7.70 -5.65
C PHE A 222 16.53 9.14 -5.99
N LEU A 223 15.23 9.43 -6.08
CA LEU A 223 14.75 10.81 -6.29
C LEU A 223 15.18 11.73 -5.16
N LYS A 224 15.10 11.25 -3.91
CA LYS A 224 15.55 11.98 -2.72
C LYS A 224 17.03 12.35 -2.79
N GLU A 225 17.88 11.42 -3.19
CA GLU A 225 19.31 11.67 -3.39
C GLU A 225 19.58 12.70 -4.47
N ILE A 226 18.92 12.59 -5.63
CA ILE A 226 19.05 13.56 -6.73
C ILE A 226 18.66 14.97 -6.29
N ILE A 227 17.52 15.12 -5.60
CA ILE A 227 17.04 16.43 -5.14
C ILE A 227 17.95 16.99 -4.07
N SER A 228 18.38 16.17 -3.12
CA SER A 228 19.26 16.59 -2.03
C SER A 228 20.62 17.05 -2.53
N TYR A 229 21.13 16.42 -3.59
CA TYR A 229 22.40 16.80 -4.20
C TYR A 229 22.31 18.07 -5.04
N ARG A 230 21.23 18.24 -5.82
CA ARG A 230 21.13 19.33 -6.83
C ARG A 230 20.46 20.60 -6.32
N HIS A 231 19.59 20.49 -5.32
CA HIS A 231 18.72 21.60 -4.93
C HIS A 231 18.79 21.93 -3.44
N ARG A 232 18.17 21.10 -2.60
CA ARG A 232 18.01 21.33 -1.16
C ARG A 232 18.17 20.01 -0.42
N PRO A 233 18.83 19.98 0.75
CA PRO A 233 18.92 18.77 1.55
C PRO A 233 17.53 18.32 2.02
N MET A 234 17.07 17.17 1.49
CA MET A 234 15.74 16.59 1.72
C MET A 234 15.87 15.14 2.22
N MET A 235 17.01 14.77 2.80
CA MET A 235 17.30 13.38 3.17
C MET A 235 16.37 12.81 4.23
N GLU A 236 15.80 13.65 5.08
CA GLU A 236 14.86 13.25 6.13
C GLU A 236 13.38 13.37 5.70
N GLU A 237 13.11 14.08 4.62
CA GLU A 237 11.76 14.41 4.15
C GLU A 237 11.20 13.34 3.18
N TRP A 238 11.28 12.07 3.59
CA TRP A 238 10.86 10.94 2.74
C TRP A 238 9.40 11.07 2.27
N HIS A 239 8.51 11.54 3.15
CA HIS A 239 7.08 11.66 2.83
C HIS A 239 6.84 12.67 1.70
N VAL A 240 7.47 13.83 1.77
CA VAL A 240 7.36 14.91 0.75
C VAL A 240 7.91 14.42 -0.59
N ILE A 241 9.05 13.74 -0.57
CA ILE A 241 9.65 13.20 -1.80
C ILE A 241 8.81 12.08 -2.40
N ASN A 242 8.19 11.24 -1.57
CA ASN A 242 7.28 10.22 -2.08
C ASN A 242 6.04 10.83 -2.74
N GLU A 243 5.45 11.87 -2.14
CA GLU A 243 4.35 12.62 -2.72
C GLU A 243 4.76 13.29 -4.05
N LEU A 244 5.91 13.93 -4.08
CA LEU A 244 6.47 14.51 -5.30
C LEU A 244 6.66 13.44 -6.40
N LYS A 245 7.17 12.26 -6.06
CA LYS A 245 7.31 11.15 -7.01
C LYS A 245 5.96 10.75 -7.60
N GLU A 246 4.94 10.59 -6.77
CA GLU A 246 3.61 10.15 -7.20
C GLU A 246 2.91 11.16 -8.10
N ILE A 247 3.11 12.46 -7.84
CA ILE A 247 2.49 13.55 -8.62
C ILE A 247 3.33 13.91 -9.85
N GLY A 248 4.66 13.92 -9.72
CA GLY A 248 5.57 14.52 -10.71
C GLY A 248 6.31 13.52 -11.59
N CYS A 249 6.41 12.25 -11.19
CA CYS A 249 7.15 11.23 -11.94
C CYS A 249 6.22 10.33 -12.74
N ARG A 250 6.68 9.89 -13.90
CA ARG A 250 5.99 8.94 -14.76
C ARG A 250 6.99 8.00 -15.41
N VAL A 251 6.50 6.88 -15.91
CA VAL A 251 7.29 5.99 -16.75
C VAL A 251 7.26 6.51 -18.19
N SER A 252 8.45 6.72 -18.76
CA SER A 252 8.59 7.14 -20.16
C SER A 252 8.28 5.98 -21.10
N LEU A 253 7.54 6.25 -22.17
CA LEU A 253 7.32 5.27 -23.25
C LEU A 253 8.55 5.12 -24.15
N ASP A 254 9.31 6.22 -24.33
CA ASP A 254 10.58 6.23 -25.05
C ASP A 254 11.56 7.15 -24.32
N TYR A 255 12.37 6.53 -23.46
CA TYR A 255 13.34 7.26 -22.67
C TYR A 255 14.39 7.97 -23.52
N CYS A 256 14.83 7.37 -24.63
CA CYS A 256 15.88 7.95 -25.48
C CYS A 256 15.41 9.23 -26.20
N LEU A 257 14.17 9.24 -26.65
CA LEU A 257 13.58 10.43 -27.28
C LEU A 257 13.23 11.49 -26.25
N GLU A 258 12.62 11.10 -25.12
CA GLU A 258 12.23 12.04 -24.09
C GLU A 258 13.45 12.69 -23.41
N SER A 259 14.51 11.94 -23.13
CA SER A 259 15.73 12.47 -22.51
C SER A 259 16.43 13.53 -23.36
N LYS A 260 16.39 13.39 -24.68
CA LYS A 260 16.90 14.41 -25.62
C LYS A 260 16.05 15.69 -25.63
N LYS A 261 14.75 15.58 -25.37
CA LYS A 261 13.80 16.69 -25.31
C LYS A 261 13.80 17.41 -23.96
N ILE A 262 14.28 16.78 -22.89
CA ILE A 262 14.29 17.36 -21.53
C ILE A 262 14.99 18.72 -21.48
N ALA A 263 16.06 18.91 -22.26
CA ALA A 263 16.76 20.18 -22.34
C ALA A 263 15.91 21.33 -22.94
N SER A 264 14.89 21.01 -23.74
CA SER A 264 13.99 21.97 -24.39
C SER A 264 12.62 22.06 -23.73
N LEU A 265 12.27 21.12 -22.84
CA LEU A 265 11.02 21.14 -22.09
C LEU A 265 11.12 22.14 -20.93
N ALA A 266 10.13 23.05 -20.84
CA ALA A 266 10.00 23.92 -19.69
C ALA A 266 9.96 23.06 -18.40
N SER A 267 10.89 23.31 -17.49
CA SER A 267 10.97 22.58 -16.21
C SER A 267 9.71 22.80 -15.40
N SER A 268 8.98 21.75 -15.08
CA SER A 268 7.87 21.83 -14.14
C SER A 268 8.41 22.20 -12.76
N LYS A 269 7.81 23.20 -12.13
CA LYS A 269 8.16 23.60 -10.77
C LYS A 269 7.24 22.90 -9.77
N TYR A 270 7.79 22.42 -8.69
CA TYR A 270 7.02 21.85 -7.59
C TYR A 270 7.12 22.79 -6.38
N LEU A 271 5.95 23.20 -5.89
CA LEU A 271 5.85 23.98 -4.65
C LEU A 271 5.91 22.98 -3.49
N LEU A 272 6.96 23.11 -2.68
CA LEU A 272 7.12 22.28 -1.48
C LEU A 272 6.14 22.70 -0.39
N PRO A 273 5.60 21.77 0.40
CA PRO A 273 4.80 22.11 1.57
C PRO A 273 5.70 22.78 2.63
N ASP A 274 5.18 23.82 3.27
CA ASP A 274 5.79 24.49 4.43
C ASP A 274 5.10 24.10 5.74
N PHE A 275 4.04 23.28 5.66
CA PHE A 275 3.20 22.79 6.75
C PHE A 275 2.57 23.90 7.61
N ARG A 276 2.54 25.15 7.10
CA ARG A 276 1.91 26.32 7.72
C ARG A 276 0.83 26.90 6.83
N THR A 277 1.20 27.33 5.62
CA THR A 277 0.31 27.91 4.62
C THR A 277 0.03 26.93 3.48
N VAL A 278 1.01 26.12 3.12
CA VAL A 278 0.93 25.08 2.10
C VAL A 278 1.10 23.72 2.77
N HIS A 279 0.00 23.06 3.05
CA HIS A 279 0.01 21.75 3.72
C HIS A 279 0.37 20.61 2.77
N LYS A 280 0.07 20.74 1.48
CA LYS A 280 0.29 19.72 0.45
C LYS A 280 1.06 20.27 -0.72
N GLY A 281 2.06 19.52 -1.20
CA GLY A 281 2.87 19.89 -2.35
C GLY A 281 2.08 19.99 -3.65
N LYS A 282 2.49 20.85 -4.58
CA LYS A 282 1.76 21.15 -5.80
C LYS A 282 2.68 21.33 -7.00
N LEU A 283 2.36 20.67 -8.12
CA LEU A 283 3.00 20.98 -9.39
C LEU A 283 2.45 22.31 -9.92
N LEU A 284 3.36 23.24 -10.20
CA LEU A 284 3.03 24.48 -10.86
C LEU A 284 3.16 24.24 -12.37
N SER A 285 2.05 24.33 -13.09
CA SER A 285 2.05 24.29 -14.56
C SER A 285 2.87 25.46 -15.10
N SER A 286 3.76 25.19 -16.07
CA SER A 286 4.46 26.22 -16.82
C SER A 286 3.43 27.14 -17.52
N PRO A 287 3.58 28.46 -17.49
CA PRO A 287 2.63 29.40 -18.09
C PRO A 287 2.49 29.26 -19.61
N ASN A 288 3.26 28.41 -20.28
CA ASN A 288 3.28 28.23 -21.74
C ASN A 288 2.63 26.95 -22.26
N ALA A 289 1.84 26.21 -21.47
CA ALA A 289 1.01 25.13 -21.98
C ALA A 289 -0.39 25.65 -22.33
N SER A 290 -0.45 26.57 -23.30
CA SER A 290 -1.72 26.98 -23.92
C SER A 290 -2.19 25.89 -24.88
N SER A 291 -3.35 25.35 -24.57
CA SER A 291 -4.36 24.82 -25.48
C SER A 291 -3.93 23.85 -26.59
N SER A 292 -3.98 22.58 -26.30
CA SER A 292 -4.47 21.60 -27.27
C SER A 292 -5.42 20.61 -26.58
N GLY A 293 -6.67 20.87 -26.74
CA GLY A 293 -7.86 20.11 -26.91
C GLY A 293 -8.09 18.85 -26.05
N GLY A 294 -9.09 18.94 -25.22
CA GLY A 294 -9.70 17.80 -24.58
C GLY A 294 -10.65 18.22 -23.47
N SER A 295 -11.75 18.88 -23.84
CA SER A 295 -12.89 19.12 -22.94
C SER A 295 -13.59 17.79 -22.62
N SER A 296 -13.34 17.22 -21.46
CA SER A 296 -14.24 16.26 -20.86
C SER A 296 -15.18 16.99 -19.91
N SER A 297 -16.39 17.22 -20.39
CA SER A 297 -17.51 17.74 -19.62
C SER A 297 -17.93 16.74 -18.55
N SER A 298 -17.67 17.08 -17.29
CA SER A 298 -18.35 16.44 -16.17
C SER A 298 -19.73 17.04 -16.02
N SER A 299 -20.77 16.28 -16.43
CA SER A 299 -22.15 16.60 -16.17
C SER A 299 -22.49 16.26 -14.72
N SER A 300 -22.58 17.29 -13.89
CA SER A 300 -23.22 17.22 -12.57
C SER A 300 -24.74 17.26 -12.78
N SER A 301 -25.41 16.13 -12.55
CA SER A 301 -26.88 16.07 -12.47
C SER A 301 -27.33 16.53 -11.08
N SER A 302 -27.81 17.75 -11.00
CA SER A 302 -28.58 18.26 -9.88
C SER A 302 -30.02 17.79 -10.01
N SER A 303 -30.47 16.90 -9.14
CA SER A 303 -31.88 16.56 -8.97
C SER A 303 -32.57 17.61 -8.11
N SER A 304 -33.40 18.45 -8.76
CA SER A 304 -34.33 19.32 -8.09
C SER A 304 -35.65 18.57 -7.87
N SER A 305 -35.98 18.42 -6.57
CA SER A 305 -37.30 17.99 -6.11
C SER A 305 -38.28 19.15 -6.23
N SER A 306 -39.31 18.99 -7.06
CA SER A 306 -40.48 19.87 -7.05
C SER A 306 -41.66 19.12 -6.45
N SER A 307 -42.09 19.60 -5.28
CA SER A 307 -43.37 19.32 -4.67
C SER A 307 -44.46 20.06 -5.46
N SER A 308 -45.54 19.38 -5.81
CA SER A 308 -46.82 20.00 -6.18
C SER A 308 -47.95 19.26 -5.49
N SER A 309 -48.59 20.00 -4.61
CA SER A 309 -49.86 19.76 -3.95
C SER A 309 -51.02 20.08 -4.88
N SER A 310 -52.17 19.50 -4.56
CA SER A 310 -53.56 19.88 -4.86
C SER A 310 -54.23 19.07 -6.01
N SER A 311 -55.26 18.45 -5.76
CA SER A 311 -56.64 18.58 -5.40
C SER A 311 -57.32 17.19 -5.50
#